data_2a65f3a87d3022dc27e33792e44ab83c
#
_entry.id   2a65f3a87d3022dc27e33792e44ab83c
#
_cell.length_a   1.000
_cell.length_b   1.000
_cell.length_c   1.000
_cell.angle_alpha   90.00
_cell.angle_beta   90.00
_cell.angle_gamma   90.00
#
_symmetry.space_group_name_H-M   'P 1'
#
loop_
_entity.id
_entity.type
_entity.pdbx_description
1 polymer ?
#
loop_
_entity_poly.entity_id
_entity_poly.type
_entity_poly.pdbx_seq_one_letter_code
_entity_poly.pdbx_strand_id
1 'polypeptide(L)'
;SYIIPDSVTSIGDGAFGCCSSLSSLVIPDSVVNIKGNPFYFWKGKLECLSASFIYEDNVLFNMDKSKLISYRNQEAKSFIIPNGVISIEKYAFSDCSSLISISVPKSVTSIGDGAFDGCSSLSSIAISDSVTSISAWTFDGCKSLRSLVIPDSVASIGNEAFRGCSSLCSLVIPDSVTSIGDGAFDGCSSLRSLVVSDSVTSIGDGAFDGCKSLRSLVISDSVTSIGDGAFGSCSSLRSLVIPDSVTSIGDGAFSSCSSLRSLVIPDSVVNIKGNPFCYWKGKLECLSASFIYEDNVLFNMDKSKLISYRNQEAKSFIIPDGVKSIGKCAFVDCYSLVSISIPNSVTNIGDGAFDGCSSLSNLVIPNSVTSIGDGAFWGCSSLRSLVIPNSVTSIGAWAFSGCKSLSNITIPDSLTSIGAWAFDGCSSLCSLVIPNSVTSIDAWVFSGCKSLSNITIPDSLTSIGAWAFEGCSSLSSLIIPDSVTSIGNSAFAGCKSLSNIIIPDSVTSIGDSAFEDCTSLSSLAIPDSVTCIGFGAFEGCSSLRDLVIPNSVNDIEDRAFEGCNFPDNLKQELIFRFGDKIFE
;
A
#
# COMPACT_ATOMS: atom_id res chain seq x y z
N SER A 1 -12.09 -31.40 -10.99
CA SER A 1 -10.97 -32.35 -10.74
C SER A 1 -9.97 -32.29 -11.89
N TYR A 2 -8.71 -32.43 -11.56
CA TYR A 2 -7.61 -32.46 -12.54
C TYR A 2 -6.75 -33.69 -12.29
N ILE A 3 -6.42 -34.42 -13.33
CA ILE A 3 -5.47 -35.54 -13.30
C ILE A 3 -4.23 -35.09 -14.04
N ILE A 4 -3.09 -35.12 -13.36
CA ILE A 4 -1.80 -34.79 -13.96
C ILE A 4 -1.50 -35.85 -15.03
N PRO A 5 -1.11 -35.47 -16.27
CA PRO A 5 -0.83 -36.42 -17.33
C PRO A 5 0.36 -37.35 -16.96
N ASP A 6 0.28 -38.61 -17.45
CA ASP A 6 1.32 -39.64 -17.22
C ASP A 6 2.69 -39.29 -17.84
N SER A 7 2.78 -38.28 -18.68
CA SER A 7 4.02 -37.76 -19.22
C SER A 7 4.79 -36.86 -18.22
N VAL A 8 4.12 -36.43 -17.13
CA VAL A 8 4.72 -35.55 -16.12
C VAL A 8 5.47 -36.41 -15.11
N THR A 9 6.77 -36.14 -14.95
CA THR A 9 7.65 -36.87 -14.01
C THR A 9 8.06 -36.01 -12.80
N SER A 10 7.82 -34.69 -12.86
CA SER A 10 8.21 -33.76 -11.77
C SER A 10 7.19 -32.66 -11.59
N ILE A 11 6.90 -32.29 -10.33
CA ILE A 11 6.04 -31.17 -9.96
C ILE A 11 6.92 -30.14 -9.24
N GLY A 12 6.88 -28.90 -9.71
CA GLY A 12 7.62 -27.78 -9.11
C GLY A 12 6.93 -27.20 -7.88
N ASP A 13 7.68 -26.39 -7.15
CA ASP A 13 7.17 -25.60 -6.02
C ASP A 13 6.04 -24.69 -6.50
N GLY A 14 4.92 -24.65 -5.77
CA GLY A 14 3.76 -23.80 -6.07
C GLY A 14 2.99 -24.15 -7.34
N ALA A 15 3.24 -25.27 -8.00
CA ALA A 15 2.60 -25.60 -9.29
C ALA A 15 1.06 -25.55 -9.26
N PHE A 16 0.44 -25.80 -8.13
CA PHE A 16 -1.00 -25.73 -7.87
C PHE A 16 -1.33 -24.78 -6.71
N GLY A 17 -0.39 -23.90 -6.38
CA GLY A 17 -0.56 -22.90 -5.33
C GLY A 17 -1.74 -21.96 -5.63
N CYS A 18 -2.53 -21.61 -4.63
CA CYS A 18 -3.66 -20.67 -4.74
C CYS A 18 -4.74 -21.06 -5.78
N CYS A 19 -4.76 -22.28 -6.31
CA CYS A 19 -5.75 -22.73 -7.29
C CYS A 19 -7.13 -22.95 -6.65
N SER A 20 -7.81 -21.88 -6.23
CA SER A 20 -9.05 -21.93 -5.45
C SER A 20 -10.20 -22.67 -6.16
N SER A 21 -10.25 -22.61 -7.49
CA SER A 21 -11.28 -23.30 -8.30
C SER A 21 -10.98 -24.78 -8.53
N LEU A 22 -9.78 -25.27 -8.19
CA LEU A 22 -9.39 -26.67 -8.38
C LEU A 22 -9.87 -27.50 -7.17
N SER A 23 -10.94 -28.27 -7.37
CA SER A 23 -11.58 -29.03 -6.28
C SER A 23 -10.84 -30.32 -5.90
N SER A 24 -10.14 -30.97 -6.85
CA SER A 24 -9.35 -32.17 -6.59
C SER A 24 -8.23 -32.36 -7.60
N LEU A 25 -7.16 -33.03 -7.15
CA LEU A 25 -5.96 -33.33 -7.91
C LEU A 25 -5.49 -34.74 -7.64
N VAL A 26 -5.04 -35.44 -8.69
CA VAL A 26 -4.42 -36.77 -8.61
C VAL A 26 -2.96 -36.67 -9.06
N ILE A 27 -2.03 -37.14 -8.21
CA ILE A 27 -0.61 -37.32 -8.54
C ILE A 27 -0.46 -38.74 -9.13
N PRO A 28 -0.14 -38.90 -10.42
CA PRO A 28 0.01 -40.23 -11.03
C PRO A 28 1.33 -40.90 -10.67
N ASP A 29 1.44 -42.20 -10.98
CA ASP A 29 2.65 -43.02 -10.76
C ASP A 29 3.90 -42.49 -11.49
N SER A 30 3.70 -41.76 -12.58
CA SER A 30 4.79 -41.16 -13.36
C SER A 30 5.57 -40.08 -12.61
N VAL A 31 4.96 -39.44 -11.62
CA VAL A 31 5.62 -38.36 -10.84
C VAL A 31 6.57 -38.98 -9.81
N VAL A 32 7.86 -38.80 -10.05
CA VAL A 32 8.91 -39.30 -9.17
C VAL A 32 9.65 -38.21 -8.40
N ASN A 33 9.37 -36.95 -8.71
CA ASN A 33 10.01 -35.81 -8.05
C ASN A 33 9.02 -34.71 -7.73
N ILE A 34 9.02 -34.23 -6.48
CA ILE A 34 8.30 -33.03 -6.03
C ILE A 34 9.32 -32.08 -5.39
N LYS A 35 9.40 -30.86 -5.91
CA LYS A 35 10.25 -29.80 -5.37
C LYS A 35 9.42 -28.85 -4.51
N GLY A 36 9.84 -28.60 -3.28
CA GLY A 36 9.14 -27.74 -2.33
C GLY A 36 7.73 -28.25 -2.02
N ASN A 37 6.76 -27.33 -1.85
CA ASN A 37 5.35 -27.65 -1.69
C ASN A 37 4.54 -27.15 -2.88
N PRO A 38 4.08 -28.04 -3.79
CA PRO A 38 3.27 -27.62 -4.93
C PRO A 38 1.90 -27.07 -4.59
N PHE A 39 1.40 -27.27 -3.37
CA PHE A 39 -0.02 -27.15 -3.00
C PHE A 39 -0.31 -26.07 -1.97
N TYR A 40 0.59 -25.13 -1.74
CA TYR A 40 0.36 -24.10 -0.72
C TYR A 40 -0.88 -23.26 -1.03
N PHE A 41 -1.65 -22.92 0.00
CA PHE A 41 -2.94 -22.20 -0.09
C PHE A 41 -4.01 -22.88 -0.97
N TRP A 42 -3.77 -24.11 -1.44
CA TRP A 42 -4.79 -24.89 -2.14
C TRP A 42 -5.52 -25.85 -1.18
N LYS A 43 -6.85 -25.81 -1.15
CA LYS A 43 -7.71 -26.55 -0.20
C LYS A 43 -8.43 -27.76 -0.82
N GLY A 44 -8.17 -28.07 -2.08
CA GLY A 44 -8.82 -29.18 -2.77
C GLY A 44 -8.37 -30.56 -2.25
N LYS A 45 -9.08 -31.61 -2.66
CA LYS A 45 -8.78 -33.00 -2.30
C LYS A 45 -7.54 -33.50 -3.07
N LEU A 46 -6.56 -34.02 -2.38
CA LEU A 46 -5.38 -34.65 -2.96
C LEU A 46 -5.52 -36.17 -2.96
N GLU A 47 -5.14 -36.83 -4.05
CA GLU A 47 -4.91 -38.26 -4.16
C GLU A 47 -3.49 -38.47 -4.72
N CYS A 48 -2.74 -39.39 -4.17
CA CYS A 48 -1.37 -39.71 -4.61
C CYS A 48 -1.28 -41.19 -4.96
N LEU A 49 -1.07 -41.48 -6.23
CA LEU A 49 -0.87 -42.83 -6.76
C LEU A 49 0.62 -43.16 -6.86
N SER A 50 1.49 -42.14 -6.88
CA SER A 50 2.93 -42.33 -7.03
C SER A 50 3.55 -43.10 -5.87
N ALA A 51 4.27 -44.18 -6.22
CA ALA A 51 5.06 -44.96 -5.27
C ALA A 51 6.29 -44.21 -4.72
N SER A 52 6.62 -43.04 -5.27
CA SER A 52 7.77 -42.23 -4.82
C SER A 52 7.46 -41.35 -3.60
N PHE A 53 6.17 -41.30 -3.19
CA PHE A 53 5.70 -40.48 -2.05
C PHE A 53 4.75 -41.29 -1.18
N ILE A 54 4.64 -40.88 0.07
CA ILE A 54 3.68 -41.43 1.04
C ILE A 54 2.63 -40.37 1.31
N TYR A 55 1.36 -40.68 1.03
CA TYR A 55 0.23 -39.83 1.39
C TYR A 55 -0.65 -40.58 2.38
N GLU A 56 -0.58 -40.19 3.64
CA GLU A 56 -1.35 -40.81 4.73
C GLU A 56 -1.85 -39.74 5.70
N ASP A 57 -3.00 -39.94 6.31
CA ASP A 57 -3.61 -39.03 7.27
C ASP A 57 -3.65 -37.56 6.79
N ASN A 58 -3.86 -37.36 5.50
CA ASN A 58 -3.82 -36.06 4.82
C ASN A 58 -2.44 -35.35 4.87
N VAL A 59 -1.37 -36.10 4.95
CA VAL A 59 0.01 -35.56 4.91
C VAL A 59 0.77 -36.22 3.77
N LEU A 60 1.40 -35.40 2.96
CA LEU A 60 2.31 -35.85 1.91
C LEU A 60 3.75 -35.82 2.41
N PHE A 61 4.43 -36.94 2.34
CA PHE A 61 5.84 -37.15 2.69
C PHE A 61 6.63 -37.65 1.47
N ASN A 62 7.94 -37.49 1.50
CA ASN A 62 8.82 -38.26 0.67
C ASN A 62 8.86 -39.74 1.13
N MET A 63 9.50 -40.64 0.33
CA MET A 63 9.41 -42.09 0.52
C MET A 63 9.92 -42.58 1.85
N ASP A 64 10.95 -41.98 2.42
CA ASP A 64 11.56 -42.37 3.72
C ASP A 64 10.96 -41.59 4.91
N LYS A 65 9.94 -40.77 4.68
CA LYS A 65 9.30 -39.85 5.65
C LYS A 65 10.25 -38.87 6.34
N SER A 66 11.45 -38.64 5.76
CA SER A 66 12.35 -37.62 6.29
C SER A 66 11.90 -36.20 6.01
N LYS A 67 11.03 -36.01 5.00
CA LYS A 67 10.48 -34.69 4.59
C LYS A 67 8.96 -34.69 4.66
N LEU A 68 8.39 -33.73 5.39
CA LEU A 68 6.98 -33.40 5.37
C LEU A 68 6.77 -32.32 4.30
N ILE A 69 6.12 -32.71 3.18
CA ILE A 69 5.97 -31.85 2.01
C ILE A 69 4.73 -30.97 2.15
N SER A 70 3.57 -31.55 2.48
CA SER A 70 2.32 -30.80 2.59
C SER A 70 1.35 -31.45 3.56
N TYR A 71 0.84 -30.69 4.50
CA TYR A 71 -0.24 -31.07 5.42
C TYR A 71 -1.57 -30.58 4.85
N ARG A 72 -2.55 -31.50 4.74
CA ARG A 72 -3.81 -31.24 4.02
C ARG A 72 -5.07 -31.29 4.88
N ASN A 73 -4.93 -31.58 6.20
CA ASN A 73 -6.09 -31.65 7.09
C ASN A 73 -6.47 -30.26 7.63
N GLN A 74 -7.43 -29.62 6.99
CA GLN A 74 -7.89 -28.28 7.33
C GLN A 74 -8.77 -28.19 8.59
N GLU A 75 -9.26 -29.34 9.09
CA GLU A 75 -10.21 -29.38 10.21
C GLU A 75 -9.55 -29.77 11.54
N ALA A 76 -8.36 -30.38 11.48
CA ALA A 76 -7.65 -30.83 12.66
C ALA A 76 -7.31 -29.67 13.60
N LYS A 77 -7.47 -29.92 14.90
CA LYS A 77 -7.13 -28.96 15.97
C LYS A 77 -5.72 -29.14 16.48
N SER A 78 -5.14 -30.33 16.30
CA SER A 78 -3.78 -30.65 16.72
C SER A 78 -3.13 -31.63 15.75
N PHE A 79 -1.82 -31.55 15.64
CA PHE A 79 -1.03 -32.50 14.86
C PHE A 79 0.31 -32.80 15.56
N ILE A 80 0.69 -34.06 15.54
CA ILE A 80 2.01 -34.53 16.03
C ILE A 80 2.82 -34.93 14.81
N ILE A 81 3.87 -34.19 14.51
CA ILE A 81 4.79 -34.55 13.43
C ILE A 81 5.50 -35.86 13.79
N PRO A 82 5.50 -36.88 12.90
CA PRO A 82 6.12 -38.17 13.18
C PRO A 82 7.61 -38.07 13.52
N ASN A 83 8.07 -38.90 14.44
CA ASN A 83 9.49 -39.07 14.70
C ASN A 83 10.19 -39.57 13.41
N GLY A 84 11.36 -39.03 13.11
CA GLY A 84 12.11 -39.32 11.88
C GLY A 84 11.95 -38.26 10.78
N VAL A 85 10.95 -37.36 10.86
CA VAL A 85 10.91 -36.19 10.01
C VAL A 85 12.11 -35.29 10.35
N ILE A 86 12.89 -34.95 9.34
CA ILE A 86 14.09 -34.10 9.45
C ILE A 86 13.79 -32.68 8.98
N SER A 87 12.94 -32.55 7.92
CA SER A 87 12.60 -31.29 7.28
C SER A 87 11.09 -31.11 7.17
N ILE A 88 10.63 -29.92 7.52
CA ILE A 88 9.29 -29.41 7.19
C ILE A 88 9.48 -28.49 6.00
N GLU A 89 8.88 -28.85 4.86
CA GLU A 89 9.08 -28.11 3.61
C GLU A 89 8.35 -26.76 3.64
N LYS A 90 8.73 -25.91 2.71
CA LYS A 90 8.17 -24.57 2.51
C LYS A 90 6.64 -24.61 2.43
N TYR A 91 5.95 -23.74 3.18
CA TYR A 91 4.47 -23.66 3.25
C TYR A 91 3.76 -24.99 3.57
N ALA A 92 4.43 -25.93 4.24
CA ALA A 92 3.89 -27.27 4.48
C ALA A 92 2.56 -27.28 5.24
N PHE A 93 2.32 -26.34 6.16
CA PHE A 93 1.07 -26.15 6.91
C PHE A 93 0.37 -24.86 6.55
N SER A 94 0.63 -24.28 5.37
CA SER A 94 0.04 -22.99 5.00
C SER A 94 -1.48 -23.01 5.12
N ASP A 95 -2.03 -21.93 5.70
CA ASP A 95 -3.46 -21.68 5.86
C ASP A 95 -4.23 -22.78 6.63
N CYS A 96 -3.53 -23.57 7.48
CA CYS A 96 -4.15 -24.52 8.41
C CYS A 96 -4.81 -23.76 9.56
N SER A 97 -5.82 -22.97 9.24
CA SER A 97 -6.45 -22.00 10.16
C SER A 97 -7.18 -22.62 11.36
N SER A 98 -7.51 -23.92 11.32
CA SER A 98 -8.12 -24.65 12.43
C SER A 98 -7.11 -25.19 13.46
N LEU A 99 -5.83 -25.29 13.09
CA LEU A 99 -4.80 -25.94 13.88
C LEU A 99 -4.43 -25.08 15.11
N ILE A 100 -4.61 -25.63 16.30
CA ILE A 100 -4.39 -24.93 17.58
C ILE A 100 -3.01 -25.24 18.14
N SER A 101 -2.52 -26.49 17.95
CA SER A 101 -1.24 -26.92 18.46
C SER A 101 -0.53 -27.88 17.53
N ILE A 102 0.79 -27.77 17.46
CA ILE A 102 1.68 -28.66 16.71
C ILE A 102 2.81 -29.11 17.63
N SER A 103 3.09 -30.42 17.62
CA SER A 103 4.28 -30.98 18.26
C SER A 103 5.34 -31.28 17.22
N VAL A 104 6.49 -30.61 17.33
CA VAL A 104 7.65 -30.79 16.45
C VAL A 104 8.66 -31.69 17.15
N PRO A 105 9.01 -32.88 16.61
CA PRO A 105 9.95 -33.80 17.24
C PRO A 105 11.40 -33.29 17.16
N LYS A 106 12.26 -33.81 18.02
CA LYS A 106 13.69 -33.46 18.05
C LYS A 106 14.45 -33.83 16.77
N SER A 107 13.89 -34.70 15.94
CA SER A 107 14.50 -35.05 14.64
C SER A 107 14.45 -33.92 13.62
N VAL A 108 13.51 -32.93 13.77
CA VAL A 108 13.39 -31.82 12.85
C VAL A 108 14.54 -30.83 13.06
N THR A 109 15.32 -30.64 12.01
CA THR A 109 16.47 -29.72 11.98
C THR A 109 16.22 -28.51 11.08
N SER A 110 15.21 -28.59 10.20
CA SER A 110 14.88 -27.52 9.23
C SER A 110 13.38 -27.29 9.14
N ILE A 111 13.01 -26.00 9.19
CA ILE A 111 11.64 -25.51 8.97
C ILE A 111 11.74 -24.52 7.81
N GLY A 112 11.06 -24.83 6.71
CA GLY A 112 11.08 -24.03 5.49
C GLY A 112 10.31 -22.72 5.60
N ASP A 113 10.52 -21.85 4.61
CA ASP A 113 9.83 -20.56 4.52
C ASP A 113 8.30 -20.75 4.55
N GLY A 114 7.59 -19.90 5.31
CA GLY A 114 6.14 -19.93 5.40
C GLY A 114 5.57 -21.25 5.92
N ALA A 115 6.36 -22.10 6.59
CA ALA A 115 5.91 -23.46 6.95
C ALA A 115 4.58 -23.45 7.71
N PHE A 116 4.28 -22.44 8.53
CA PHE A 116 3.05 -22.27 9.30
C PHE A 116 2.31 -20.98 8.94
N ASP A 117 2.57 -20.42 7.75
CA ASP A 117 1.91 -19.20 7.29
C ASP A 117 0.38 -19.37 7.29
N GLY A 118 -0.34 -18.38 7.83
CA GLY A 118 -1.79 -18.38 7.90
C GLY A 118 -2.41 -19.35 8.92
N CYS A 119 -1.61 -20.01 9.78
CA CYS A 119 -2.11 -20.85 10.86
C CYS A 119 -2.74 -19.97 11.96
N SER A 120 -3.83 -19.29 11.65
CA SER A 120 -4.41 -18.22 12.48
C SER A 120 -4.90 -18.65 13.87
N SER A 121 -5.22 -19.92 14.07
CA SER A 121 -5.62 -20.47 15.38
C SER A 121 -4.45 -21.07 16.17
N LEU A 122 -3.24 -21.17 15.60
CA LEU A 122 -2.08 -21.75 16.27
C LEU A 122 -1.72 -20.91 17.50
N SER A 123 -1.96 -21.47 18.68
CA SER A 123 -1.76 -20.77 19.95
C SER A 123 -0.47 -21.15 20.66
N SER A 124 0.08 -22.32 20.35
CA SER A 124 1.33 -22.82 20.91
C SER A 124 2.02 -23.77 19.96
N ILE A 125 3.34 -23.66 19.89
CA ILE A 125 4.24 -24.56 19.19
C ILE A 125 5.54 -24.62 19.97
N ALA A 126 6.13 -25.82 20.08
CA ALA A 126 7.48 -26.01 20.60
C ALA A 126 8.42 -26.26 19.44
N ILE A 127 9.43 -25.42 19.28
CA ILE A 127 10.48 -25.59 18.28
C ILE A 127 11.57 -26.47 18.87
N SER A 128 12.05 -27.44 18.09
CA SER A 128 13.12 -28.34 18.48
C SER A 128 14.47 -27.60 18.64
N ASP A 129 15.26 -27.97 19.65
CA ASP A 129 16.63 -27.47 19.86
C ASP A 129 17.61 -27.87 18.72
N SER A 130 17.13 -28.64 17.74
CA SER A 130 17.90 -29.01 16.54
C SER A 130 17.68 -28.02 15.39
N VAL A 131 16.70 -27.10 15.48
CA VAL A 131 16.42 -26.10 14.46
C VAL A 131 17.43 -24.97 14.57
N THR A 132 18.09 -24.64 13.46
CA THR A 132 19.18 -23.64 13.45
C THR A 132 18.76 -22.27 12.92
N SER A 133 17.57 -22.15 12.32
CA SER A 133 17.03 -20.88 11.84
C SER A 133 15.50 -20.89 11.85
N ILE A 134 14.92 -19.72 12.06
CA ILE A 134 13.51 -19.45 11.75
C ILE A 134 13.51 -18.76 10.40
N SER A 135 13.00 -19.47 9.37
CA SER A 135 13.01 -19.00 7.98
C SER A 135 12.01 -17.86 7.76
N ALA A 136 12.04 -17.24 6.56
CA ALA A 136 11.10 -16.17 6.22
C ALA A 136 9.65 -16.67 6.27
N TRP A 137 8.73 -15.79 6.72
CA TRP A 137 7.28 -16.04 6.82
C TRP A 137 6.87 -17.27 7.65
N THR A 138 7.77 -17.88 8.39
CA THR A 138 7.52 -19.18 9.08
C THR A 138 6.22 -19.16 9.88
N PHE A 139 5.92 -18.07 10.60
CA PHE A 139 4.71 -17.89 11.42
C PHE A 139 3.89 -16.67 10.97
N ASP A 140 4.01 -16.25 9.71
CA ASP A 140 3.22 -15.12 9.22
C ASP A 140 1.72 -15.40 9.43
N GLY A 141 0.98 -14.41 9.92
CA GLY A 141 -0.45 -14.54 10.14
C GLY A 141 -0.88 -15.52 11.24
N CYS A 142 0.02 -16.03 12.08
CA CYS A 142 -0.31 -16.84 13.25
C CYS A 142 -0.93 -15.98 14.36
N LYS A 143 -2.13 -15.46 14.11
CA LYS A 143 -2.79 -14.43 14.94
C LYS A 143 -3.03 -14.82 16.39
N SER A 144 -3.18 -16.13 16.67
CA SER A 144 -3.45 -16.66 18.02
C SER A 144 -2.20 -17.05 18.80
N LEU A 145 -1.00 -16.99 18.19
CA LEU A 145 0.26 -17.35 18.82
C LEU A 145 0.58 -16.34 19.94
N ARG A 146 0.59 -16.81 21.19
CA ARG A 146 0.75 -15.94 22.38
C ARG A 146 2.18 -15.85 22.89
N SER A 147 2.89 -16.96 22.80
CA SER A 147 4.27 -17.06 23.24
C SER A 147 4.98 -18.13 22.44
N LEU A 148 6.27 -17.92 22.22
CA LEU A 148 7.17 -18.89 21.61
C LEU A 148 8.50 -18.82 22.33
N VAL A 149 9.11 -19.98 22.55
CA VAL A 149 10.52 -20.09 22.97
C VAL A 149 11.33 -20.35 21.73
N ILE A 150 12.23 -19.43 21.40
CA ILE A 150 13.23 -19.59 20.34
C ILE A 150 14.41 -20.35 20.96
N PRO A 151 14.79 -21.53 20.44
CA PRO A 151 15.91 -22.30 20.98
C PRO A 151 17.26 -21.59 20.79
N ASP A 152 18.22 -21.90 21.67
CA ASP A 152 19.60 -21.37 21.59
C ASP A 152 20.37 -21.90 20.37
N SER A 153 19.82 -22.83 19.61
CA SER A 153 20.34 -23.28 18.33
C SER A 153 20.07 -22.34 17.16
N VAL A 154 19.10 -21.42 17.31
CA VAL A 154 18.65 -20.53 16.24
C VAL A 154 19.62 -19.36 16.09
N ALA A 155 20.26 -19.26 14.92
CA ALA A 155 21.23 -18.20 14.60
C ALA A 155 20.60 -16.99 13.90
N SER A 156 19.41 -17.13 13.30
CA SER A 156 18.75 -16.02 12.57
C SER A 156 17.24 -16.12 12.61
N ILE A 157 16.60 -14.96 12.58
CA ILE A 157 15.16 -14.79 12.39
C ILE A 157 14.96 -14.13 11.02
N GLY A 158 14.28 -14.84 10.12
CA GLY A 158 14.07 -14.44 8.73
C GLY A 158 13.08 -13.30 8.56
N ASN A 159 12.98 -12.82 7.32
CA ASN A 159 12.07 -11.73 6.96
C ASN A 159 10.62 -12.14 7.22
N GLU A 160 9.85 -11.24 7.85
CA GLU A 160 8.42 -11.42 8.14
C GLU A 160 8.10 -12.71 8.92
N ALA A 161 9.08 -13.26 9.65
CA ALA A 161 8.96 -14.58 10.30
C ALA A 161 7.79 -14.66 11.28
N PHE A 162 7.41 -13.55 11.93
CA PHE A 162 6.28 -13.43 12.86
C PHE A 162 5.32 -12.31 12.47
N ARG A 163 5.30 -11.90 11.18
CA ARG A 163 4.41 -10.83 10.74
C ARG A 163 2.96 -11.17 11.09
N GLY A 164 2.22 -10.20 11.63
CA GLY A 164 0.82 -10.37 11.96
C GLY A 164 0.52 -11.32 13.12
N CYS A 165 1.53 -11.77 13.90
CA CYS A 165 1.32 -12.52 15.14
C CYS A 165 0.72 -11.61 16.22
N SER A 166 -0.49 -11.14 15.99
CA SER A 166 -1.13 -10.06 16.77
C SER A 166 -1.37 -10.38 18.25
N SER A 167 -1.40 -11.66 18.64
CA SER A 167 -1.53 -12.08 20.05
C SER A 167 -0.19 -12.34 20.74
N LEU A 168 0.94 -12.28 20.02
CA LEU A 168 2.28 -12.52 20.60
C LEU A 168 2.59 -11.43 21.63
N CYS A 169 2.60 -11.81 22.90
CA CYS A 169 2.75 -10.84 23.99
C CYS A 169 4.10 -10.87 24.69
N SER A 170 4.85 -11.94 24.53
CA SER A 170 6.22 -12.07 25.06
C SER A 170 7.05 -12.97 24.15
N LEU A 171 8.29 -12.57 23.95
CA LEU A 171 9.30 -13.33 23.21
C LEU A 171 10.66 -13.04 23.82
N VAL A 172 11.50 -14.06 23.90
CA VAL A 172 12.92 -13.94 24.24
C VAL A 172 13.72 -14.27 23.00
N ILE A 173 14.59 -13.37 22.57
CA ILE A 173 15.55 -13.60 21.51
C ILE A 173 16.83 -14.11 22.17
N PRO A 174 17.26 -15.36 21.89
CA PRO A 174 18.46 -15.92 22.51
C PRO A 174 19.74 -15.28 21.95
N ASP A 175 20.84 -15.43 22.71
CA ASP A 175 22.13 -14.86 22.34
C ASP A 175 22.77 -15.50 21.10
N SER A 176 22.21 -16.60 20.62
CA SER A 176 22.60 -17.21 19.35
C SER A 176 22.16 -16.42 18.12
N VAL A 177 21.11 -15.59 18.24
CA VAL A 177 20.54 -14.83 17.12
C VAL A 177 21.42 -13.63 16.80
N THR A 178 21.95 -13.60 15.59
CA THR A 178 22.83 -12.53 15.09
C THR A 178 22.13 -11.50 14.20
N SER A 179 20.94 -11.83 13.67
CA SER A 179 20.19 -10.94 12.77
C SER A 179 18.68 -11.09 12.95
N ILE A 180 17.99 -9.96 12.83
CA ILE A 180 16.53 -9.85 12.78
C ILE A 180 16.19 -9.32 11.40
N GLY A 181 15.45 -10.10 10.61
CA GLY A 181 15.08 -9.80 9.23
C GLY A 181 14.05 -8.68 9.10
N ASP A 182 13.82 -8.28 7.86
CA ASP A 182 12.84 -7.24 7.52
C ASP A 182 11.43 -7.70 7.91
N GLY A 183 10.64 -6.81 8.52
CA GLY A 183 9.28 -7.12 8.95
C GLY A 183 9.14 -8.27 9.95
N ALA A 184 10.24 -8.73 10.57
CA ALA A 184 10.25 -9.99 11.35
C ALA A 184 9.14 -10.05 12.40
N PHE A 185 8.77 -8.92 13.02
CA PHE A 185 7.70 -8.79 14.01
C PHE A 185 6.66 -7.72 13.61
N ASP A 186 6.57 -7.39 12.31
CA ASP A 186 5.59 -6.43 11.84
C ASP A 186 4.17 -6.84 12.28
N GLY A 187 3.40 -5.90 12.82
CA GLY A 187 2.04 -6.15 13.27
C GLY A 187 1.90 -7.04 14.52
N CYS A 188 2.99 -7.33 15.26
CA CYS A 188 2.91 -8.02 16.56
C CYS A 188 2.32 -7.08 17.61
N SER A 189 1.05 -6.69 17.44
CA SER A 189 0.41 -5.59 18.15
C SER A 189 0.26 -5.79 19.67
N SER A 190 0.35 -7.03 20.16
CA SER A 190 0.29 -7.37 21.60
C SER A 190 1.66 -7.46 22.27
N LEU A 191 2.78 -7.38 21.53
CA LEU A 191 4.12 -7.49 22.09
C LEU A 191 4.41 -6.30 23.01
N ARG A 192 4.74 -6.58 24.27
CA ARG A 192 4.83 -5.53 25.32
C ARG A 192 6.26 -5.12 25.66
N SER A 193 7.17 -6.04 25.62
CA SER A 193 8.57 -5.83 25.92
C SER A 193 9.42 -6.81 25.13
N LEU A 194 10.58 -6.38 24.71
CA LEU A 194 11.58 -7.20 24.04
C LEU A 194 12.97 -6.73 24.47
N VAL A 195 13.87 -7.70 24.62
CA VAL A 195 15.30 -7.46 24.77
C VAL A 195 15.97 -8.01 23.52
N VAL A 196 16.66 -7.14 22.80
CA VAL A 196 17.50 -7.54 21.67
C VAL A 196 18.84 -7.99 22.24
N SER A 197 19.23 -9.22 21.95
CA SER A 197 20.45 -9.83 22.50
C SER A 197 21.73 -9.15 22.01
N ASP A 198 22.81 -9.33 22.75
CA ASP A 198 24.12 -8.72 22.45
C ASP A 198 24.79 -9.28 21.19
N SER A 199 24.24 -10.30 20.59
CA SER A 199 24.72 -10.88 19.32
C SER A 199 24.10 -10.27 18.08
N VAL A 200 22.97 -9.55 18.22
CA VAL A 200 22.27 -8.92 17.09
C VAL A 200 23.03 -7.70 16.61
N THR A 201 23.45 -7.71 15.35
CA THR A 201 24.24 -6.61 14.75
C THR A 201 23.40 -5.66 13.90
N SER A 202 22.19 -6.07 13.47
CA SER A 202 21.29 -5.25 12.64
C SER A 202 19.83 -5.54 12.93
N ILE A 203 19.02 -4.50 12.82
CA ILE A 203 17.56 -4.56 12.87
C ILE A 203 17.06 -4.23 11.46
N GLY A 204 16.33 -5.15 10.84
CA GLY A 204 15.82 -5.04 9.47
C GLY A 204 14.78 -3.95 9.29
N ASP A 205 14.43 -3.69 8.03
CA ASP A 205 13.40 -2.73 7.66
C ASP A 205 12.03 -3.19 8.21
N GLY A 206 11.27 -2.29 8.85
CA GLY A 206 9.97 -2.61 9.43
C GLY A 206 9.97 -3.69 10.52
N ALA A 207 11.14 -4.09 11.05
CA ALA A 207 11.27 -5.28 11.91
C ALA A 207 10.27 -5.31 13.08
N PHE A 208 9.90 -4.16 13.63
CA PHE A 208 8.91 -3.99 14.71
C PHE A 208 7.80 -3.01 14.34
N ASP A 209 7.56 -2.75 13.04
CA ASP A 209 6.47 -1.86 12.66
C ASP A 209 5.12 -2.38 13.20
N GLY A 210 4.26 -1.48 13.64
CA GLY A 210 2.94 -1.88 14.14
C GLY A 210 2.94 -2.64 15.48
N CYS A 211 4.08 -2.73 16.20
CA CYS A 211 4.13 -3.29 17.55
C CYS A 211 3.49 -2.32 18.57
N LYS A 212 2.16 -2.09 18.44
CA LYS A 212 1.43 -1.02 19.13
C LYS A 212 1.48 -1.08 20.65
N SER A 213 1.65 -2.28 21.23
CA SER A 213 1.72 -2.47 22.70
C SER A 213 3.13 -2.42 23.26
N LEU A 214 4.17 -2.31 22.41
CA LEU A 214 5.57 -2.30 22.85
C LEU A 214 5.84 -1.04 23.70
N ARG A 215 6.17 -1.24 24.97
CA ARG A 215 6.35 -0.15 25.94
C ARG A 215 7.81 0.16 26.22
N SER A 216 8.64 -0.86 26.16
CA SER A 216 10.08 -0.75 26.37
C SER A 216 10.81 -1.70 25.43
N LEU A 217 11.88 -1.24 24.87
CA LEU A 217 12.82 -2.00 24.08
C LEU A 217 14.22 -1.64 24.51
N VAL A 218 15.05 -2.64 24.70
CA VAL A 218 16.49 -2.47 24.92
C VAL A 218 17.17 -2.92 23.62
N ILE A 219 17.88 -2.00 22.99
CA ILE A 219 18.73 -2.27 21.83
C ILE A 219 20.15 -2.47 22.36
N SER A 220 20.78 -3.56 21.96
CA SER A 220 22.14 -3.90 22.37
C SER A 220 23.20 -2.99 21.74
N ASP A 221 24.31 -2.82 22.42
CA ASP A 221 25.50 -2.10 21.94
C ASP A 221 26.21 -2.79 20.76
N SER A 222 25.73 -3.93 20.30
CA SER A 222 26.20 -4.62 19.09
C SER A 222 25.49 -4.17 17.82
N VAL A 223 24.31 -3.53 17.95
CA VAL A 223 23.52 -3.09 16.81
C VAL A 223 24.17 -1.90 16.13
N THR A 224 24.50 -2.06 14.85
CA THR A 224 25.17 -1.02 14.04
C THR A 224 24.21 -0.27 13.11
N SER A 225 23.03 -0.84 12.81
CA SER A 225 22.04 -0.25 11.92
C SER A 225 20.61 -0.51 12.36
N ILE A 226 19.79 0.52 12.18
CA ILE A 226 18.32 0.48 12.35
C ILE A 226 17.71 0.69 10.96
N GLY A 227 16.91 -0.26 10.49
CA GLY A 227 16.29 -0.26 9.16
C GLY A 227 15.20 0.79 8.97
N ASP A 228 14.74 0.92 7.74
CA ASP A 228 13.64 1.81 7.36
C ASP A 228 12.35 1.35 8.08
N GLY A 229 11.62 2.26 8.73
CA GLY A 229 10.39 1.93 9.46
C GLY A 229 10.55 0.97 10.65
N ALA A 230 11.78 0.65 11.09
CA ALA A 230 12.04 -0.45 12.02
C ALA A 230 11.19 -0.45 13.30
N PHE A 231 10.82 0.72 13.81
CA PHE A 231 9.92 0.90 14.97
C PHE A 231 8.70 1.75 14.61
N GLY A 232 8.33 1.79 13.34
CA GLY A 232 7.17 2.53 12.89
C GLY A 232 5.92 2.12 13.68
N SER A 233 5.02 3.05 13.93
CA SER A 233 3.73 2.78 14.59
C SER A 233 3.80 2.07 15.96
N CYS A 234 4.98 2.07 16.63
CA CYS A 234 5.13 1.60 18.01
C CYS A 234 4.50 2.60 18.98
N SER A 235 3.18 2.77 18.92
CA SER A 235 2.45 3.86 19.56
C SER A 235 2.50 3.89 21.10
N SER A 236 2.80 2.74 21.75
CA SER A 236 2.97 2.68 23.22
C SER A 236 4.42 2.79 23.69
N LEU A 237 5.40 2.87 22.80
CA LEU A 237 6.82 2.97 23.16
C LEU A 237 7.09 4.30 23.83
N ARG A 238 7.55 4.26 25.08
CA ARG A 238 7.71 5.46 25.93
C ARG A 238 9.13 5.99 25.98
N SER A 239 10.08 5.10 25.87
CA SER A 239 11.51 5.41 25.90
C SER A 239 12.26 4.42 25.01
N LEU A 240 13.25 4.91 24.33
CA LEU A 240 14.21 4.15 23.55
C LEU A 240 15.56 4.84 23.66
N VAL A 241 16.60 4.04 23.86
CA VAL A 241 17.99 4.50 23.77
C VAL A 241 18.56 3.94 22.48
N ILE A 242 19.09 4.80 21.64
CA ILE A 242 19.88 4.42 20.46
C ILE A 242 21.32 4.26 20.97
N PRO A 243 21.91 3.05 20.91
CA PRO A 243 23.26 2.85 21.42
C PRO A 243 24.34 3.50 20.56
N ASP A 244 25.51 3.77 21.17
CA ASP A 244 26.65 4.40 20.52
C ASP A 244 27.33 3.51 19.45
N SER A 245 26.85 2.31 19.26
CA SER A 245 27.24 1.41 18.15
C SER A 245 26.51 1.72 16.84
N VAL A 246 25.33 2.37 16.91
CA VAL A 246 24.50 2.63 15.74
C VAL A 246 25.12 3.70 14.87
N THR A 247 25.41 3.34 13.62
CA THR A 247 25.97 4.25 12.62
C THR A 247 24.98 4.73 11.57
N SER A 248 23.85 3.99 11.41
CA SER A 248 22.83 4.28 10.39
C SER A 248 21.42 4.14 10.94
N ILE A 249 20.55 5.11 10.59
CA ILE A 249 19.11 5.11 10.93
C ILE A 249 18.32 5.27 9.63
N GLY A 250 17.36 4.36 9.42
CA GLY A 250 16.50 4.29 8.24
C GLY A 250 15.41 5.35 8.20
N ASP A 251 14.79 5.50 7.01
CA ASP A 251 13.65 6.37 6.79
C ASP A 251 12.44 5.89 7.61
N GLY A 252 11.74 6.80 8.28
CA GLY A 252 10.56 6.45 9.08
C GLY A 252 10.83 5.54 10.28
N ALA A 253 12.10 5.31 10.67
CA ALA A 253 12.47 4.34 11.71
C ALA A 253 11.66 4.49 13.00
N PHE A 254 11.25 5.71 13.37
CA PHE A 254 10.46 6.03 14.57
C PHE A 254 9.13 6.71 14.20
N SER A 255 8.65 6.49 12.97
CA SER A 255 7.41 7.09 12.48
C SER A 255 6.24 6.73 13.39
N SER A 256 5.38 7.71 13.69
CA SER A 256 4.14 7.49 14.45
C SER A 256 4.33 6.87 15.86
N CYS A 257 5.53 6.94 16.45
CA CYS A 257 5.78 6.53 17.83
C CYS A 257 5.18 7.54 18.83
N SER A 258 3.85 7.63 18.91
CA SER A 258 3.14 8.74 19.58
C SER A 258 3.39 8.88 21.08
N SER A 259 3.77 7.79 21.78
CA SER A 259 4.11 7.83 23.21
C SER A 259 5.59 8.11 23.49
N LEU A 260 6.46 8.05 22.47
CA LEU A 260 7.90 8.25 22.64
C LEU A 260 8.19 9.74 22.84
N ARG A 261 8.65 10.08 24.05
CA ARG A 261 8.76 11.48 24.50
C ARG A 261 10.01 12.17 23.99
N SER A 262 11.10 11.45 23.88
CA SER A 262 12.38 11.97 23.45
C SER A 262 13.24 10.91 22.80
N LEU A 263 14.10 11.34 21.89
CA LEU A 263 15.18 10.54 21.29
C LEU A 263 16.46 11.37 21.26
N VAL A 264 17.58 10.68 21.39
CA VAL A 264 18.92 11.25 21.21
C VAL A 264 19.55 10.53 20.01
N ILE A 265 20.03 11.28 19.03
CA ILE A 265 20.88 10.77 17.95
C ILE A 265 22.31 10.76 18.50
N PRO A 266 22.94 9.59 18.73
CA PRO A 266 24.28 9.51 19.30
C PRO A 266 25.36 9.97 18.31
N ASP A 267 26.57 10.23 18.83
CA ASP A 267 27.73 10.66 18.06
C ASP A 267 28.12 9.70 16.94
N SER A 268 27.88 8.44 17.14
CA SER A 268 28.19 7.36 16.18
C SER A 268 27.40 7.40 14.88
N VAL A 269 26.21 8.02 14.88
CA VAL A 269 25.33 8.06 13.70
C VAL A 269 25.91 8.97 12.64
N VAL A 270 26.32 8.40 11.52
CA VAL A 270 26.87 9.12 10.37
C VAL A 270 25.95 9.12 9.16
N ASN A 271 24.91 8.29 9.18
CA ASN A 271 23.96 8.17 8.09
C ASN A 271 22.50 8.20 8.58
N ILE A 272 21.69 9.08 8.00
CA ILE A 272 20.25 9.14 8.18
C ILE A 272 19.61 9.09 6.80
N LYS A 273 18.85 8.02 6.52
CA LYS A 273 18.03 7.93 5.32
C LYS A 273 16.72 8.69 5.53
N GLY A 274 16.23 9.33 4.50
CA GLY A 274 14.92 10.00 4.51
C GLY A 274 14.70 10.91 5.71
N ASN A 275 13.60 10.68 6.44
CA ASN A 275 13.25 11.30 7.71
C ASN A 275 12.80 10.22 8.73
N PRO A 276 13.64 9.81 9.68
CA PRO A 276 13.29 8.80 10.67
C PRO A 276 12.09 9.15 11.55
N PHE A 277 11.72 10.43 11.61
CA PHE A 277 10.81 11.01 12.59
C PHE A 277 9.46 11.43 12.02
N CYS A 278 9.05 10.89 10.86
CA CYS A 278 7.72 11.18 10.27
C CYS A 278 6.62 10.95 11.32
N TYR A 279 5.68 11.90 11.46
CA TYR A 279 4.56 11.83 12.42
C TYR A 279 4.96 11.63 13.90
N TRP A 280 6.25 11.71 14.25
CA TRP A 280 6.70 11.67 15.63
C TRP A 280 6.88 13.09 16.18
N LYS A 281 6.35 13.36 17.39
CA LYS A 281 6.29 14.72 17.99
C LYS A 281 7.13 14.88 19.25
N GLY A 282 7.94 13.89 19.61
CA GLY A 282 8.80 13.96 20.79
C GLY A 282 9.98 14.93 20.65
N LYS A 283 10.67 15.15 21.77
CA LYS A 283 11.88 16.00 21.80
C LYS A 283 13.05 15.28 21.16
N LEU A 284 13.71 15.93 20.20
CA LEU A 284 14.94 15.44 19.57
C LEU A 284 16.15 16.14 20.18
N GLU A 285 17.21 15.38 20.38
CA GLU A 285 18.57 15.85 20.66
C GLU A 285 19.51 15.18 19.67
N CYS A 286 20.49 15.89 19.16
CA CYS A 286 21.46 15.35 18.21
C CYS A 286 22.87 15.63 18.74
N LEU A 287 23.60 14.57 19.05
CA LEU A 287 25.01 14.62 19.46
C LEU A 287 25.94 14.41 18.27
N SER A 288 25.43 13.80 17.18
CA SER A 288 26.23 13.49 16.00
C SER A 288 26.77 14.74 15.31
N ALA A 289 28.08 14.75 15.08
CA ALA A 289 28.75 15.78 14.30
C ALA A 289 28.47 15.70 12.78
N SER A 290 27.81 14.63 12.31
CA SER A 290 27.45 14.45 10.90
C SER A 290 26.16 15.18 10.49
N PHE A 291 25.46 15.78 11.48
CA PHE A 291 24.21 16.52 11.26
C PHE A 291 24.24 17.82 12.05
N ILE A 292 23.42 18.77 11.62
CA ILE A 292 23.21 20.02 12.30
C ILE A 292 21.78 20.03 12.84
N TYR A 293 21.65 20.21 14.18
CA TYR A 293 20.35 20.39 14.82
C TYR A 293 20.32 21.75 15.51
N GLU A 294 19.62 22.69 14.91
CA GLU A 294 19.50 24.07 15.41
C GLU A 294 18.06 24.57 15.20
N ASP A 295 17.57 25.42 16.10
CA ASP A 295 16.23 26.02 16.03
C ASP A 295 15.11 25.00 15.81
N ASN A 296 15.25 23.79 16.37
CA ASN A 296 14.34 22.64 16.16
C ASN A 296 14.29 22.13 14.70
N VAL A 297 15.36 22.28 13.97
CA VAL A 297 15.49 21.75 12.60
C VAL A 297 16.71 20.86 12.50
N LEU A 298 16.51 19.66 11.97
CA LEU A 298 17.57 18.74 11.65
C LEU A 298 17.95 18.89 10.17
N PHE A 299 19.22 19.15 9.92
CA PHE A 299 19.83 19.25 8.59
C PHE A 299 20.94 18.20 8.45
N ASN A 300 21.30 17.89 7.20
CA ASN A 300 22.58 17.27 6.91
C ASN A 300 23.75 18.25 7.16
N MET A 301 24.99 17.75 7.17
CA MET A 301 26.16 18.50 7.61
C MET A 301 26.43 19.79 6.83
N ASP A 302 26.15 19.85 5.54
CA ASP A 302 26.35 21.04 4.70
C ASP A 302 25.10 21.94 4.60
N LYS A 303 24.05 21.64 5.38
CA LYS A 303 22.73 22.29 5.36
C LYS A 303 22.05 22.29 3.97
N SER A 304 22.48 21.46 3.04
CA SER A 304 21.83 21.36 1.74
C SER A 304 20.48 20.63 1.76
N LYS A 305 20.24 19.82 2.81
CA LYS A 305 18.99 19.07 3.00
C LYS A 305 18.39 19.36 4.37
N LEU A 306 17.15 19.85 4.40
CA LEU A 306 16.32 19.93 5.60
C LEU A 306 15.65 18.57 5.79
N ILE A 307 16.01 17.84 6.86
CA ILE A 307 15.55 16.48 7.12
C ILE A 307 14.25 16.49 7.91
N SER A 308 14.19 17.25 9.02
CA SER A 308 13.01 17.27 9.88
C SER A 308 12.88 18.61 10.63
N TYR A 309 11.72 19.23 10.54
CA TYR A 309 11.32 20.40 11.30
C TYR A 309 10.51 19.98 12.52
N ARG A 310 10.92 20.44 13.72
CA ARG A 310 10.40 19.93 14.98
C ARG A 310 9.59 20.95 15.80
N ASN A 311 9.46 22.21 15.34
CA ASN A 311 8.72 23.25 16.05
C ASN A 311 7.24 23.24 15.64
N GLN A 312 6.41 22.55 16.41
CA GLN A 312 4.97 22.39 16.13
C GLN A 312 4.13 23.64 16.45
N GLU A 313 4.68 24.61 17.18
CA GLU A 313 3.94 25.80 17.63
C GLU A 313 4.20 27.03 16.76
N ALA A 314 5.25 27.01 15.95
CA ALA A 314 5.62 28.13 15.10
C ALA A 314 4.52 28.45 14.08
N LYS A 315 4.26 29.77 13.92
CA LYS A 315 3.30 30.29 12.94
C LYS A 315 3.95 30.57 11.59
N SER A 316 5.26 30.78 11.59
CA SER A 316 6.02 31.05 10.38
C SER A 316 7.42 30.45 10.49
N PHE A 317 7.98 30.09 9.35
CA PHE A 317 9.36 29.63 9.25
C PHE A 317 10.02 30.14 7.96
N ILE A 318 11.28 30.49 8.05
CA ILE A 318 12.11 30.85 6.89
C ILE A 318 13.16 29.75 6.73
N ILE A 319 13.07 29.02 5.61
CA ILE A 319 14.08 28.02 5.27
C ILE A 319 15.38 28.77 4.95
N PRO A 320 16.53 28.39 5.56
CA PRO A 320 17.80 29.06 5.30
C PRO A 320 18.22 29.00 3.84
N ASP A 321 18.87 30.08 3.38
CA ASP A 321 19.53 30.08 2.08
C ASP A 321 20.60 28.97 2.01
N GLY A 322 20.72 28.32 0.84
CA GLY A 322 21.62 27.18 0.64
C GLY A 322 20.97 25.82 0.79
N VAL A 323 19.79 25.72 1.43
CA VAL A 323 19.01 24.48 1.41
C VAL A 323 18.56 24.18 -0.02
N LYS A 324 18.92 23.01 -0.54
CA LYS A 324 18.59 22.54 -1.90
C LYS A 324 17.39 21.60 -1.90
N SER A 325 17.15 20.89 -0.83
CA SER A 325 16.07 19.90 -0.72
C SER A 325 15.32 20.01 0.61
N ILE A 326 13.99 20.06 0.52
CA ILE A 326 13.09 19.81 1.63
C ILE A 326 12.82 18.31 1.64
N GLY A 327 13.21 17.63 2.71
CA GLY A 327 13.14 16.17 2.83
C GLY A 327 11.71 15.63 2.92
N LYS A 328 11.60 14.31 2.78
CA LYS A 328 10.35 13.57 2.98
C LYS A 328 9.77 13.86 4.38
N CYS A 329 8.47 14.13 4.48
CA CYS A 329 7.75 14.44 5.73
C CYS A 329 8.44 15.54 6.59
N ALA A 330 9.22 16.45 5.98
CA ALA A 330 10.05 17.37 6.74
C ALA A 330 9.25 18.31 7.65
N PHE A 331 8.06 18.76 7.26
CA PHE A 331 7.12 19.61 8.01
C PHE A 331 5.80 18.89 8.31
N VAL A 332 5.81 17.55 8.33
CA VAL A 332 4.58 16.78 8.55
C VAL A 332 3.86 17.22 9.83
N ASP A 333 2.53 17.37 9.74
CA ASP A 333 1.66 17.74 10.87
C ASP A 333 2.06 19.08 11.56
N CYS A 334 2.71 20.00 10.87
CA CYS A 334 2.94 21.35 11.39
C CYS A 334 1.64 22.18 11.32
N TYR A 335 0.64 21.78 12.11
CA TYR A 335 -0.72 22.37 12.09
C TYR A 335 -0.76 23.86 12.37
N SER A 336 0.22 24.38 13.11
CA SER A 336 0.27 25.80 13.49
C SER A 336 0.91 26.69 12.44
N LEU A 337 1.63 26.11 11.46
CA LEU A 337 2.39 26.83 10.47
C LEU A 337 1.45 27.52 9.46
N VAL A 338 1.44 28.85 9.47
CA VAL A 338 0.57 29.67 8.59
C VAL A 338 1.30 30.09 7.33
N SER A 339 2.62 30.33 7.44
CA SER A 339 3.45 30.78 6.31
C SER A 339 4.83 30.17 6.36
N ILE A 340 5.38 29.89 5.19
CA ILE A 340 6.77 29.44 5.03
C ILE A 340 7.42 30.19 3.87
N SER A 341 8.66 30.59 4.05
CA SER A 341 9.50 31.15 2.98
C SER A 341 10.47 30.09 2.50
N ILE A 342 10.37 29.74 1.21
CA ILE A 342 11.23 28.78 0.54
C ILE A 342 12.23 29.58 -0.31
N PRO A 343 13.54 29.45 -0.09
CA PRO A 343 14.56 30.21 -0.83
C PRO A 343 14.75 29.64 -2.26
N ASN A 344 15.31 30.47 -3.14
CA ASN A 344 15.62 30.09 -4.52
C ASN A 344 16.72 29.01 -4.66
N SER A 345 17.32 28.57 -3.57
CA SER A 345 18.25 27.45 -3.56
C SER A 345 17.55 26.09 -3.57
N VAL A 346 16.26 26.03 -3.18
CA VAL A 346 15.49 24.77 -3.12
C VAL A 346 15.10 24.32 -4.52
N THR A 347 15.50 23.11 -4.86
CA THR A 347 15.21 22.48 -6.17
C THR A 347 14.22 21.31 -6.05
N ASN A 348 14.04 20.76 -4.85
CA ASN A 348 13.19 19.60 -4.62
C ASN A 348 12.34 19.74 -3.34
N ILE A 349 11.05 19.43 -3.46
CA ILE A 349 10.10 19.27 -2.35
C ILE A 349 9.75 17.79 -2.28
N GLY A 350 10.17 17.14 -1.19
CA GLY A 350 10.03 15.68 -1.01
C GLY A 350 8.59 15.24 -0.71
N ASP A 351 8.40 13.92 -0.71
CA ASP A 351 7.11 13.29 -0.44
C ASP A 351 6.59 13.67 0.94
N GLY A 352 5.31 14.02 1.05
CA GLY A 352 4.68 14.42 2.29
C GLY A 352 5.35 15.61 3.00
N ALA A 353 6.19 16.40 2.29
CA ALA A 353 7.02 17.43 2.93
C ALA A 353 6.22 18.38 3.83
N PHE A 354 4.99 18.75 3.44
CA PHE A 354 4.06 19.60 4.20
C PHE A 354 2.74 18.90 4.50
N ASP A 355 2.74 17.57 4.51
CA ASP A 355 1.55 16.80 4.83
C ASP A 355 0.96 17.23 6.18
N GLY A 356 -0.36 17.46 6.20
CA GLY A 356 -1.10 17.88 7.40
C GLY A 356 -0.82 19.31 7.87
N CYS A 357 -0.10 20.16 7.13
CA CYS A 357 0.08 21.57 7.45
C CYS A 357 -1.24 22.34 7.26
N SER A 358 -2.25 22.02 8.07
CA SER A 358 -3.64 22.47 7.86
C SER A 358 -3.86 23.98 7.96
N SER A 359 -2.99 24.71 8.64
CA SER A 359 -3.04 26.19 8.72
C SER A 359 -2.25 26.91 7.64
N LEU A 360 -1.47 26.19 6.82
CA LEU A 360 -0.63 26.80 5.79
C LEU A 360 -1.51 27.46 4.73
N SER A 361 -1.50 28.79 4.69
CA SER A 361 -2.37 29.57 3.82
C SER A 361 -1.64 30.34 2.75
N ASN A 362 -0.36 30.66 3.00
CA ASN A 362 0.48 31.42 2.09
C ASN A 362 1.75 30.61 1.78
N LEU A 363 1.89 30.25 0.53
CA LEU A 363 3.02 29.51 0.00
C LEU A 363 3.43 30.07 -1.36
N VAL A 364 4.71 30.29 -1.52
CA VAL A 364 5.32 30.60 -2.82
C VAL A 364 6.35 29.50 -3.11
N ILE A 365 6.15 28.79 -4.21
CA ILE A 365 7.13 27.82 -4.70
C ILE A 365 8.10 28.57 -5.63
N PRO A 366 9.41 28.59 -5.32
CA PRO A 366 10.37 29.33 -6.13
C PRO A 366 10.62 28.65 -7.49
N ASN A 367 11.06 29.44 -8.48
CA ASN A 367 11.35 28.96 -9.83
C ASN A 367 12.53 27.98 -9.95
N SER A 368 13.20 27.71 -8.85
CA SER A 368 14.26 26.69 -8.77
C SER A 368 13.72 25.28 -8.55
N VAL A 369 12.46 25.14 -8.05
CA VAL A 369 11.87 23.84 -7.76
C VAL A 369 11.53 23.12 -9.06
N THR A 370 12.05 21.91 -9.22
CA THR A 370 11.85 21.07 -10.41
C THR A 370 10.90 19.89 -10.17
N SER A 371 10.67 19.52 -8.90
CA SER A 371 9.79 18.41 -8.53
C SER A 371 9.01 18.67 -7.24
N ILE A 372 7.77 18.20 -7.25
CA ILE A 372 6.85 18.16 -6.11
C ILE A 372 6.50 16.70 -5.88
N GLY A 373 6.92 16.17 -4.73
CA GLY A 373 6.76 14.75 -4.36
C GLY A 373 5.32 14.34 -4.07
N ASP A 374 5.12 13.04 -3.87
CA ASP A 374 3.84 12.45 -3.51
C ASP A 374 3.33 13.01 -2.18
N GLY A 375 2.05 13.39 -2.13
CA GLY A 375 1.44 13.96 -0.92
C GLY A 375 2.11 15.22 -0.37
N ALA A 376 2.95 15.91 -1.16
CA ALA A 376 3.80 17.00 -0.64
C ALA A 376 3.04 18.07 0.14
N PHE A 377 1.77 18.34 -0.22
CA PHE A 377 0.87 19.29 0.45
C PHE A 377 -0.45 18.63 0.85
N TRP A 378 -0.45 17.32 1.06
CA TRP A 378 -1.66 16.61 1.46
C TRP A 378 -2.26 17.23 2.72
N GLY A 379 -3.59 17.48 2.70
CA GLY A 379 -4.28 18.04 3.86
C GLY A 379 -3.93 19.49 4.22
N CYS A 380 -3.22 20.25 3.36
CA CYS A 380 -3.01 21.69 3.53
C CYS A 380 -4.33 22.46 3.34
N SER A 381 -5.30 22.23 4.23
CA SER A 381 -6.70 22.63 4.06
C SER A 381 -6.94 24.14 4.01
N SER A 382 -6.01 24.97 4.49
CA SER A 382 -6.10 26.44 4.45
C SER A 382 -5.40 27.07 3.24
N LEU A 383 -4.70 26.29 2.41
CA LEU A 383 -4.02 26.80 1.22
C LEU A 383 -5.05 27.30 0.21
N ARG A 384 -4.96 28.56 -0.21
CA ARG A 384 -6.02 29.22 -1.02
C ARG A 384 -5.67 29.35 -2.50
N SER A 385 -4.43 29.67 -2.77
CA SER A 385 -3.94 29.85 -4.15
C SER A 385 -2.50 29.40 -4.25
N LEU A 386 -2.13 28.89 -5.42
CA LEU A 386 -0.77 28.44 -5.68
C LEU A 386 -0.40 28.67 -7.15
N VAL A 387 0.81 29.08 -7.38
CA VAL A 387 1.44 29.12 -8.71
C VAL A 387 2.51 28.03 -8.73
N ILE A 388 2.33 27.05 -9.61
CA ILE A 388 3.37 26.05 -9.89
C ILE A 388 4.36 26.67 -10.89
N PRO A 389 5.65 26.74 -10.59
CA PRO A 389 6.62 27.38 -11.46
C PRO A 389 6.91 26.54 -12.73
N ASN A 390 7.37 27.23 -13.79
CA ASN A 390 7.69 26.59 -15.07
C ASN A 390 8.86 25.59 -15.04
N SER A 391 9.56 25.51 -13.93
CA SER A 391 10.62 24.52 -13.70
C SER A 391 10.07 23.14 -13.32
N VAL A 392 8.80 23.07 -12.83
CA VAL A 392 8.17 21.81 -12.42
C VAL A 392 7.66 21.06 -13.65
N THR A 393 8.06 19.81 -13.76
CA THR A 393 7.67 18.92 -14.87
C THR A 393 6.69 17.83 -14.46
N SER A 394 6.54 17.56 -13.15
CA SER A 394 5.61 16.57 -12.62
C SER A 394 5.05 16.98 -11.25
N ILE A 395 3.81 16.63 -11.03
CA ILE A 395 3.12 16.71 -9.72
C ILE A 395 2.91 15.28 -9.24
N GLY A 396 3.39 14.95 -8.04
CA GLY A 396 3.26 13.63 -7.43
C GLY A 396 1.80 13.23 -7.13
N ALA A 397 1.58 11.94 -6.87
CA ALA A 397 0.29 11.44 -6.42
C ALA A 397 -0.11 12.10 -5.09
N TRP A 398 -1.40 12.36 -4.87
CA TRP A 398 -1.95 13.04 -3.67
C TRP A 398 -1.34 14.41 -3.35
N ALA A 399 -0.54 15.02 -4.23
CA ALA A 399 0.29 16.18 -3.89
C ALA A 399 -0.49 17.34 -3.26
N PHE A 400 -1.75 17.58 -3.68
CA PHE A 400 -2.65 18.60 -3.13
C PHE A 400 -3.98 18.01 -2.63
N SER A 401 -4.06 16.68 -2.45
CA SER A 401 -5.29 16.06 -1.96
C SER A 401 -5.70 16.66 -0.62
N GLY A 402 -6.99 16.94 -0.44
CA GLY A 402 -7.51 17.55 0.78
C GLY A 402 -7.17 19.03 0.98
N CYS A 403 -6.63 19.72 -0.01
CA CYS A 403 -6.44 21.18 0.01
C CYS A 403 -7.80 21.88 -0.18
N LYS A 404 -8.67 21.78 0.81
CA LYS A 404 -10.10 22.16 0.73
C LYS A 404 -10.35 23.62 0.37
N SER A 405 -9.46 24.53 0.74
CA SER A 405 -9.58 25.97 0.45
C SER A 405 -8.92 26.40 -0.86
N LEU A 406 -8.23 25.49 -1.56
CA LEU A 406 -7.53 25.80 -2.80
C LEU A 406 -8.55 26.14 -3.89
N SER A 407 -8.69 27.43 -4.18
CA SER A 407 -9.64 27.93 -5.16
C SER A 407 -9.02 28.21 -6.52
N ASN A 408 -7.72 28.54 -6.55
CA ASN A 408 -6.98 28.83 -7.76
C ASN A 408 -5.62 28.15 -7.74
N ILE A 409 -5.28 27.48 -8.81
CA ILE A 409 -3.94 26.98 -9.07
C ILE A 409 -3.56 27.25 -10.53
N THR A 410 -2.34 27.70 -10.74
CA THR A 410 -1.78 27.85 -12.10
C THR A 410 -0.81 26.70 -12.35
N ILE A 411 -1.10 25.94 -13.39
CA ILE A 411 -0.27 24.83 -13.86
C ILE A 411 0.55 25.31 -15.05
N PRO A 412 1.87 25.08 -15.06
CA PRO A 412 2.75 25.55 -16.14
C PRO A 412 2.70 24.64 -17.37
N ASP A 413 3.03 25.20 -18.54
CA ASP A 413 3.12 24.44 -19.80
C ASP A 413 4.26 23.39 -19.82
N SER A 414 5.17 23.43 -18.86
CA SER A 414 6.23 22.44 -18.67
C SER A 414 5.75 21.13 -18.02
N LEU A 415 4.54 21.14 -17.41
CA LEU A 415 4.04 19.97 -16.69
C LEU A 415 3.64 18.86 -17.66
N THR A 416 4.22 17.68 -17.51
CA THR A 416 3.95 16.52 -18.37
C THR A 416 3.08 15.46 -17.70
N SER A 417 2.99 15.46 -16.37
CA SER A 417 2.20 14.48 -15.61
C SER A 417 1.60 15.04 -14.32
N ILE A 418 0.40 14.56 -14.03
CA ILE A 418 -0.34 14.81 -12.79
C ILE A 418 -0.65 13.44 -12.20
N GLY A 419 -0.08 13.15 -11.04
CA GLY A 419 -0.25 11.86 -10.37
C GLY A 419 -1.69 11.62 -9.88
N ALA A 420 -2.03 10.35 -9.65
CA ALA A 420 -3.34 9.95 -9.16
C ALA A 420 -3.69 10.69 -7.84
N TRP A 421 -4.97 11.02 -7.63
CA TRP A 421 -5.48 11.81 -6.48
C TRP A 421 -4.84 13.18 -6.28
N ALA A 422 -4.09 13.72 -7.23
CA ALA A 422 -3.30 14.93 -7.00
C ALA A 422 -4.12 16.12 -6.47
N PHE A 423 -5.39 16.28 -6.86
CA PHE A 423 -6.31 17.32 -6.42
C PHE A 423 -7.58 16.76 -5.76
N ASP A 424 -7.57 15.50 -5.35
CA ASP A 424 -8.72 14.87 -4.70
C ASP A 424 -9.19 15.71 -3.49
N GLY A 425 -10.50 15.95 -3.38
CA GLY A 425 -11.07 16.71 -2.27
C GLY A 425 -10.72 18.20 -2.24
N CYS A 426 -10.15 18.78 -3.33
CA CYS A 426 -9.97 20.23 -3.47
C CYS A 426 -11.33 20.92 -3.70
N SER A 427 -12.17 20.89 -2.68
CA SER A 427 -13.59 21.24 -2.78
C SER A 427 -13.89 22.69 -3.17
N SER A 428 -12.94 23.61 -3.03
CA SER A 428 -13.06 25.02 -3.44
C SER A 428 -12.45 25.32 -4.80
N LEU A 429 -11.82 24.36 -5.48
CA LEU A 429 -11.21 24.58 -6.80
C LEU A 429 -12.32 24.87 -7.82
N CYS A 430 -12.28 26.08 -8.40
CA CYS A 430 -13.37 26.56 -9.26
C CYS A 430 -13.10 26.35 -10.74
N SER A 431 -11.84 26.53 -11.15
CA SER A 431 -11.43 26.41 -12.54
C SER A 431 -10.00 25.94 -12.67
N LEU A 432 -9.69 25.25 -13.77
CA LEU A 432 -8.35 24.78 -14.07
C LEU A 432 -8.13 24.73 -15.58
N VAL A 433 -6.92 25.06 -16.00
CA VAL A 433 -6.42 24.83 -17.36
C VAL A 433 -5.33 23.77 -17.28
N ILE A 434 -5.54 22.64 -17.95
CA ILE A 434 -4.53 21.58 -18.09
C ILE A 434 -3.74 21.88 -19.35
N PRO A 435 -2.40 21.94 -19.27
CA PRO A 435 -1.57 22.29 -20.42
C PRO A 435 -1.46 21.16 -21.45
N ASN A 436 -1.14 21.51 -22.70
CA ASN A 436 -1.00 20.56 -23.82
C ASN A 436 0.15 19.54 -23.65
N SER A 437 1.02 19.73 -22.69
CA SER A 437 2.08 18.79 -22.35
C SER A 437 1.59 17.57 -21.55
N VAL A 438 0.38 17.65 -20.96
CA VAL A 438 -0.24 16.54 -20.21
C VAL A 438 -0.99 15.64 -21.20
N THR A 439 -0.70 14.35 -21.16
CA THR A 439 -1.28 13.34 -22.08
C THR A 439 -2.26 12.37 -21.42
N SER A 440 -2.32 12.34 -20.08
CA SER A 440 -3.27 11.52 -19.31
C SER A 440 -3.76 12.24 -18.08
N ILE A 441 -5.01 11.99 -17.70
CA ILE A 441 -5.56 12.27 -16.37
C ILE A 441 -5.70 10.93 -15.68
N ASP A 442 -4.90 10.73 -14.62
CA ASP A 442 -4.89 9.49 -13.86
C ASP A 442 -6.17 9.32 -13.01
N ALA A 443 -6.26 8.19 -12.31
CA ALA A 443 -7.43 7.91 -11.48
C ALA A 443 -7.55 8.93 -10.33
N TRP A 444 -8.80 9.34 -10.01
CA TRP A 444 -9.17 10.18 -8.88
C TRP A 444 -8.58 11.60 -8.87
N VAL A 445 -7.98 12.06 -9.95
CA VAL A 445 -7.21 13.33 -9.94
C VAL A 445 -8.02 14.51 -9.43
N PHE A 446 -9.29 14.65 -9.83
CA PHE A 446 -10.20 15.74 -9.44
C PHE A 446 -11.42 15.24 -8.66
N SER A 447 -11.37 14.02 -8.12
CA SER A 447 -12.48 13.50 -7.29
C SER A 447 -12.81 14.48 -6.16
N GLY A 448 -14.09 14.69 -5.90
CA GLY A 448 -14.53 15.58 -4.83
C GLY A 448 -14.24 17.08 -5.03
N CYS A 449 -13.81 17.52 -6.21
CA CYS A 449 -13.67 18.95 -6.54
C CYS A 449 -15.05 19.59 -6.77
N LYS A 450 -15.81 19.74 -5.69
CA LYS A 450 -17.24 20.10 -5.73
C LYS A 450 -17.53 21.44 -6.40
N SER A 451 -16.63 22.40 -6.32
CA SER A 451 -16.78 23.75 -6.92
C SER A 451 -16.25 23.85 -8.34
N LEU A 452 -15.64 22.79 -8.88
CA LEU A 452 -15.05 22.80 -10.22
C LEU A 452 -16.16 22.92 -11.26
N SER A 453 -16.30 24.12 -11.82
CA SER A 453 -17.33 24.45 -12.79
C SER A 453 -16.78 24.60 -14.20
N ASN A 454 -15.49 24.85 -14.33
CA ASN A 454 -14.82 25.03 -15.62
C ASN A 454 -13.44 24.38 -15.62
N ILE A 455 -13.21 23.47 -16.55
CA ILE A 455 -11.91 22.86 -16.78
C ILE A 455 -11.64 22.80 -18.29
N THR A 456 -10.44 23.19 -18.68
CA THR A 456 -9.97 23.03 -20.06
C THR A 456 -9.09 21.80 -20.13
N ILE A 457 -9.50 20.84 -20.94
CA ILE A 457 -8.77 19.61 -21.24
C ILE A 457 -8.02 19.81 -22.56
N PRO A 458 -6.73 19.47 -22.63
CA PRO A 458 -5.92 19.68 -23.84
C PRO A 458 -6.19 18.61 -24.90
N ASP A 459 -5.98 18.97 -26.17
CA ASP A 459 -6.11 18.05 -27.31
C ASP A 459 -5.04 16.91 -27.33
N SER A 460 -4.05 16.99 -26.45
CA SER A 460 -3.05 15.93 -26.25
C SER A 460 -3.53 14.78 -25.37
N LEU A 461 -4.69 14.94 -24.67
CA LEU A 461 -5.16 13.95 -23.71
C LEU A 461 -5.66 12.70 -24.43
N THR A 462 -5.14 11.54 -24.06
CA THR A 462 -5.51 10.23 -24.68
C THR A 462 -6.46 9.39 -23.82
N SER A 463 -6.54 9.66 -22.52
CA SER A 463 -7.41 8.92 -21.61
C SER A 463 -7.87 9.74 -20.40
N ILE A 464 -9.07 9.43 -19.92
CA ILE A 464 -9.62 9.91 -18.65
C ILE A 464 -9.71 8.71 -17.72
N GLY A 465 -8.97 8.77 -16.61
CA GLY A 465 -8.84 7.69 -15.64
C GLY A 465 -10.13 7.43 -14.86
N ALA A 466 -10.17 6.30 -14.16
CA ALA A 466 -11.29 5.94 -13.30
C ALA A 466 -11.46 6.97 -12.17
N TRP A 467 -12.71 7.34 -11.86
CA TRP A 467 -13.11 8.34 -10.84
C TRP A 467 -12.47 9.73 -11.02
N ALA A 468 -11.94 10.03 -12.20
CA ALA A 468 -11.15 11.26 -12.41
C ALA A 468 -11.88 12.56 -12.04
N PHE A 469 -13.20 12.64 -12.25
CA PHE A 469 -14.08 13.78 -11.92
C PHE A 469 -15.23 13.38 -11.01
N GLU A 470 -15.12 12.27 -10.28
CA GLU A 470 -16.18 11.83 -9.37
C GLU A 470 -16.57 12.95 -8.41
N GLY A 471 -17.88 13.18 -8.24
CA GLY A 471 -18.38 14.18 -7.31
C GLY A 471 -18.07 15.64 -7.65
N CYS A 472 -17.62 15.96 -8.88
CA CYS A 472 -17.49 17.32 -9.39
C CYS A 472 -18.89 17.94 -9.62
N SER A 473 -19.61 18.17 -8.54
CA SER A 473 -21.05 18.48 -8.57
C SER A 473 -21.41 19.82 -9.23
N SER A 474 -20.45 20.73 -9.41
CA SER A 474 -20.64 22.01 -10.11
C SER A 474 -20.23 21.97 -11.59
N LEU A 475 -19.64 20.88 -12.07
CA LEU A 475 -19.23 20.76 -13.47
C LEU A 475 -20.47 20.67 -14.35
N SER A 476 -20.72 21.71 -15.14
CA SER A 476 -21.94 21.83 -15.93
C SER A 476 -21.78 21.38 -17.40
N SER A 477 -20.57 21.49 -17.92
CA SER A 477 -20.23 21.05 -19.27
C SER A 477 -18.76 20.68 -19.34
N LEU A 478 -18.42 19.78 -20.26
CA LEU A 478 -17.05 19.38 -20.57
C LEU A 478 -16.95 19.06 -22.06
N ILE A 479 -15.88 19.52 -22.67
CA ILE A 479 -15.50 19.11 -24.03
C ILE A 479 -14.41 18.06 -23.87
N ILE A 480 -14.68 16.84 -24.29
CA ILE A 480 -13.72 15.76 -24.35
C ILE A 480 -13.03 15.84 -25.74
N PRO A 481 -11.72 15.96 -25.82
CA PRO A 481 -11.02 16.07 -27.09
C PRO A 481 -11.04 14.77 -27.91
N ASP A 482 -10.93 14.90 -29.23
CA ASP A 482 -10.94 13.77 -30.19
C ASP A 482 -9.77 12.79 -30.04
N SER A 483 -8.79 13.13 -29.23
CA SER A 483 -7.66 12.26 -28.87
C SER A 483 -7.99 11.21 -27.79
N VAL A 484 -9.08 11.42 -27.03
CA VAL A 484 -9.47 10.52 -25.94
C VAL A 484 -10.11 9.25 -26.50
N THR A 485 -9.55 8.10 -26.16
CA THR A 485 -9.99 6.79 -26.66
C THR A 485 -10.82 5.99 -25.64
N SER A 486 -10.78 6.37 -24.35
CA SER A 486 -11.51 5.69 -23.29
C SER A 486 -11.94 6.62 -22.15
N ILE A 487 -13.11 6.33 -21.61
CA ILE A 487 -13.65 6.94 -20.39
C ILE A 487 -13.66 5.87 -19.31
N GLY A 488 -12.90 6.10 -18.22
CA GLY A 488 -12.73 5.14 -17.13
C GLY A 488 -13.98 4.93 -16.28
N ASN A 489 -13.96 3.89 -15.44
CA ASN A 489 -15.04 3.57 -14.51
C ASN A 489 -15.29 4.76 -13.57
N SER A 490 -16.55 5.10 -13.37
CA SER A 490 -17.02 6.20 -12.51
C SER A 490 -16.38 7.56 -12.82
N ALA A 491 -15.85 7.77 -14.03
CA ALA A 491 -15.06 8.96 -14.37
C ALA A 491 -15.80 10.27 -14.09
N PHE A 492 -17.12 10.31 -14.26
CA PHE A 492 -18.00 11.48 -14.01
C PHE A 492 -19.12 11.17 -13.02
N ALA A 493 -19.00 10.08 -12.23
CA ALA A 493 -20.04 9.72 -11.27
C ALA A 493 -20.32 10.88 -10.31
N GLY A 494 -21.59 11.19 -10.06
CA GLY A 494 -21.99 12.29 -9.16
C GLY A 494 -21.73 13.70 -9.69
N CYS A 495 -21.46 13.90 -10.98
CA CYS A 495 -21.40 15.20 -11.63
C CYS A 495 -22.81 15.76 -11.82
N LYS A 496 -23.45 16.13 -10.73
CA LYS A 496 -24.91 16.46 -10.68
C LYS A 496 -25.34 17.61 -11.57
N SER A 497 -24.45 18.56 -11.86
CA SER A 497 -24.74 19.72 -12.73
C SER A 497 -24.42 19.46 -14.19
N LEU A 498 -23.80 18.31 -14.55
CA LEU A 498 -23.39 18.00 -15.90
C LEU A 498 -24.63 17.85 -16.79
N SER A 499 -24.89 18.85 -17.61
CA SER A 499 -26.08 18.90 -18.47
C SER A 499 -25.75 18.68 -19.94
N ASN A 500 -24.48 18.92 -20.31
CA ASN A 500 -24.02 18.79 -21.69
C ASN A 500 -22.61 18.19 -21.71
N ILE A 501 -22.47 17.07 -22.40
CA ILE A 501 -21.18 16.45 -22.69
C ILE A 501 -21.21 15.86 -24.09
N ILE A 502 -20.12 16.03 -24.82
CA ILE A 502 -19.94 15.42 -26.14
C ILE A 502 -18.90 14.33 -26.01
N ILE A 503 -19.29 13.10 -26.35
CA ILE A 503 -18.37 11.96 -26.42
C ILE A 503 -17.81 11.93 -27.84
N PRO A 504 -16.50 12.03 -28.04
CA PRO A 504 -15.90 12.06 -29.38
C PRO A 504 -15.90 10.67 -30.06
N ASP A 505 -15.82 10.68 -31.40
CA ASP A 505 -15.77 9.45 -32.24
C ASP A 505 -14.52 8.58 -32.02
N SER A 506 -13.58 9.03 -31.21
CA SER A 506 -12.39 8.25 -30.80
C SER A 506 -12.66 7.29 -29.63
N VAL A 507 -13.74 7.53 -28.85
CA VAL A 507 -14.07 6.70 -27.67
C VAL A 507 -14.68 5.39 -28.11
N THR A 508 -14.09 4.28 -27.66
CA THR A 508 -14.53 2.92 -28.01
C THR A 508 -15.34 2.22 -26.93
N SER A 509 -15.24 2.67 -25.68
CA SER A 509 -15.98 2.12 -24.54
C SER A 509 -16.30 3.17 -23.48
N ILE A 510 -17.42 2.97 -22.80
CA ILE A 510 -17.84 3.74 -21.63
C ILE A 510 -17.76 2.80 -20.42
N GLY A 511 -16.95 3.19 -19.41
CA GLY A 511 -16.70 2.36 -18.23
C GLY A 511 -17.91 2.20 -17.31
N ASP A 512 -17.79 1.29 -16.33
CA ASP A 512 -18.81 1.05 -15.31
C ASP A 512 -19.11 2.35 -14.52
N SER A 513 -20.38 2.61 -14.25
CA SER A 513 -20.83 3.81 -13.51
C SER A 513 -20.26 5.13 -14.04
N ALA A 514 -19.78 5.20 -15.29
CA ALA A 514 -19.04 6.36 -15.80
C ALA A 514 -19.77 7.70 -15.64
N PHE A 515 -21.11 7.71 -15.73
CA PHE A 515 -22.00 8.87 -15.57
C PHE A 515 -23.07 8.64 -14.51
N GLU A 516 -22.83 7.72 -13.55
CA GLU A 516 -23.76 7.47 -12.45
C GLU A 516 -24.12 8.76 -11.74
N ASP A 517 -25.42 8.96 -11.40
CA ASP A 517 -25.94 10.15 -10.71
C ASP A 517 -25.63 11.50 -11.42
N CYS A 518 -25.43 11.53 -12.74
CA CYS A 518 -25.41 12.76 -13.52
C CYS A 518 -26.85 13.27 -13.71
N THR A 519 -27.46 13.74 -12.63
CA THR A 519 -28.91 14.04 -12.56
C THR A 519 -29.37 15.16 -13.47
N SER A 520 -28.51 16.05 -13.96
CA SER A 520 -28.84 17.12 -14.91
C SER A 520 -28.64 16.75 -16.38
N LEU A 521 -28.03 15.58 -16.68
CA LEU A 521 -27.80 15.14 -18.06
C LEU A 521 -29.14 14.84 -18.73
N SER A 522 -29.51 15.62 -19.73
CA SER A 522 -30.85 15.56 -20.34
C SER A 522 -30.87 14.86 -21.70
N SER A 523 -29.77 14.96 -22.43
CA SER A 523 -29.60 14.33 -23.75
C SER A 523 -28.16 13.86 -23.94
N LEU A 524 -27.98 12.77 -24.69
CA LEU A 524 -26.67 12.25 -25.03
C LEU A 524 -26.73 11.50 -26.36
N ALA A 525 -25.74 11.73 -27.22
CA ALA A 525 -25.49 10.91 -28.39
C ALA A 525 -24.26 10.04 -28.14
N ILE A 526 -24.41 8.74 -28.22
CA ILE A 526 -23.30 7.78 -28.19
C ILE A 526 -22.73 7.70 -29.61
N PRO A 527 -21.40 7.86 -29.80
CA PRO A 527 -20.79 7.82 -31.13
C PRO A 527 -20.71 6.38 -31.70
N ASP A 528 -20.62 6.29 -33.03
CA ASP A 528 -20.54 5.01 -33.77
C ASP A 528 -19.27 4.17 -33.42
N SER A 529 -18.29 4.75 -32.78
CA SER A 529 -17.08 4.08 -32.29
C SER A 529 -17.29 3.24 -31.04
N VAL A 530 -18.34 3.54 -30.25
CA VAL A 530 -18.60 2.82 -28.98
C VAL A 530 -19.21 1.47 -29.27
N THR A 531 -18.62 0.42 -28.69
CA THR A 531 -19.08 -0.97 -28.83
C THR A 531 -19.63 -1.56 -27.53
N CYS A 532 -19.25 -1.00 -26.37
CA CYS A 532 -19.64 -1.49 -25.04
C CYS A 532 -20.00 -0.34 -24.10
N ILE A 533 -21.04 -0.54 -23.31
CA ILE A 533 -21.46 0.35 -22.22
C ILE A 533 -21.47 -0.47 -20.93
N GLY A 534 -20.67 -0.05 -19.94
CA GLY A 534 -20.42 -0.76 -18.70
C GLY A 534 -21.61 -0.80 -17.73
N PHE A 535 -21.45 -1.58 -16.66
CA PHE A 535 -22.43 -1.75 -15.59
C PHE A 535 -22.79 -0.40 -14.96
N GLY A 536 -24.09 -0.12 -14.83
CA GLY A 536 -24.58 1.10 -14.20
C GLY A 536 -24.10 2.42 -14.85
N ALA A 537 -23.61 2.40 -16.10
CA ALA A 537 -22.91 3.53 -16.71
C ALA A 537 -23.66 4.87 -16.63
N PHE A 538 -25.00 4.86 -16.70
CA PHE A 538 -25.89 6.01 -16.59
C PHE A 538 -26.92 5.83 -15.47
N GLU A 539 -26.62 4.99 -14.46
CA GLU A 539 -27.51 4.78 -13.32
C GLU A 539 -27.81 6.11 -12.65
N GLY A 540 -29.08 6.37 -12.30
CA GLY A 540 -29.49 7.60 -11.62
C GLY A 540 -29.49 8.87 -12.48
N CYS A 541 -29.25 8.79 -13.80
CA CYS A 541 -29.39 9.93 -14.73
C CYS A 541 -30.87 10.32 -14.92
N SER A 542 -31.48 10.84 -13.88
CA SER A 542 -32.93 11.05 -13.79
C SER A 542 -33.51 12.07 -14.77
N SER A 543 -32.68 12.96 -15.34
CA SER A 543 -33.09 13.92 -16.38
C SER A 543 -32.90 13.40 -17.81
N LEU A 544 -32.22 12.27 -18.00
CA LEU A 544 -31.89 11.73 -19.32
C LEU A 544 -33.17 11.21 -20.01
N ARG A 545 -33.57 11.89 -21.09
CA ARG A 545 -34.79 11.58 -21.83
C ARG A 545 -34.56 11.39 -23.32
N ASP A 546 -33.46 11.93 -23.83
CA ASP A 546 -33.09 11.85 -25.24
C ASP A 546 -31.73 11.16 -25.34
N LEU A 547 -31.72 9.95 -25.86
CA LEU A 547 -30.52 9.11 -25.98
C LEU A 547 -30.49 8.48 -27.36
N VAL A 548 -29.39 8.70 -28.06
CA VAL A 548 -29.14 8.04 -29.35
C VAL A 548 -28.07 6.99 -29.13
N ILE A 549 -28.41 5.70 -29.33
CA ILE A 549 -27.50 4.56 -29.27
C ILE A 549 -27.32 3.98 -30.67
N PRO A 550 -26.12 4.03 -31.25
CA PRO A 550 -25.86 3.53 -32.58
C PRO A 550 -25.91 1.97 -32.65
N ASN A 551 -25.92 1.45 -33.87
CA ASN A 551 -25.93 -0.02 -34.10
C ASN A 551 -24.57 -0.68 -33.77
N SER A 552 -23.51 0.07 -33.60
CA SER A 552 -22.19 -0.42 -33.20
C SER A 552 -22.17 -0.93 -31.77
N VAL A 553 -23.03 -0.37 -30.89
CA VAL A 553 -23.16 -0.85 -29.50
C VAL A 553 -23.84 -2.21 -29.53
N ASN A 554 -23.08 -3.25 -29.18
CA ASN A 554 -23.51 -4.63 -29.18
C ASN A 554 -23.56 -5.26 -27.77
N ASP A 555 -23.01 -4.56 -26.78
CA ASP A 555 -23.02 -4.98 -25.39
C ASP A 555 -23.34 -3.81 -24.45
N ILE A 556 -24.40 -3.99 -23.63
CA ILE A 556 -24.76 -3.08 -22.55
C ILE A 556 -24.93 -3.93 -21.29
N GLU A 557 -24.15 -3.60 -20.28
CA GLU A 557 -24.19 -4.35 -19.03
C GLU A 557 -25.42 -4.01 -18.18
N ASP A 558 -25.62 -4.79 -17.11
CA ASP A 558 -26.78 -4.68 -16.25
C ASP A 558 -26.83 -3.29 -15.59
N ARG A 559 -28.03 -2.80 -15.29
CA ARG A 559 -28.30 -1.52 -14.62
C ARG A 559 -27.81 -0.26 -15.36
N ALA A 560 -27.28 -0.39 -16.59
CA ALA A 560 -26.70 0.74 -17.32
C ALA A 560 -27.57 1.99 -17.36
N PHE A 561 -28.92 1.85 -17.32
CA PHE A 561 -29.90 2.92 -17.34
C PHE A 561 -30.90 2.86 -16.16
N GLU A 562 -30.54 2.20 -15.06
CA GLU A 562 -31.39 2.19 -13.87
C GLU A 562 -31.65 3.61 -13.38
N GLY A 563 -32.90 3.95 -13.04
CA GLY A 563 -33.27 5.30 -12.58
C GLY A 563 -33.34 6.38 -13.67
N CYS A 564 -33.10 6.05 -14.95
CA CYS A 564 -33.34 6.96 -16.06
C CYS A 564 -34.83 7.09 -16.37
N ASN A 565 -35.29 8.33 -16.69
CA ASN A 565 -36.71 8.63 -16.99
C ASN A 565 -36.96 8.74 -18.50
N PHE A 566 -36.63 7.67 -19.26
CA PHE A 566 -36.89 7.64 -20.70
C PHE A 566 -38.39 7.66 -21.02
N PRO A 567 -38.78 8.26 -22.17
CA PRO A 567 -40.11 8.08 -22.73
C PRO A 567 -40.37 6.58 -23.04
N ASP A 568 -41.66 6.16 -22.91
CA ASP A 568 -42.04 4.73 -23.05
C ASP A 568 -41.60 4.12 -24.37
N ASN A 569 -41.66 4.86 -25.49
CA ASN A 569 -41.22 4.39 -26.80
C ASN A 569 -39.71 4.07 -26.85
N LEU A 570 -38.88 4.97 -26.25
CA LEU A 570 -37.42 4.73 -26.20
C LEU A 570 -37.10 3.56 -25.26
N LYS A 571 -37.75 3.51 -24.08
CA LYS A 571 -37.55 2.42 -23.13
C LYS A 571 -37.89 1.07 -23.76
N GLN A 572 -39.00 0.97 -24.50
CA GLN A 572 -39.38 -0.27 -25.19
C GLN A 572 -38.40 -0.65 -26.31
N GLU A 573 -37.88 0.33 -27.07
CA GLU A 573 -36.84 0.09 -28.06
C GLU A 573 -35.57 -0.48 -27.45
N LEU A 574 -35.11 0.10 -26.34
CA LEU A 574 -33.90 -0.33 -25.63
C LEU A 574 -34.06 -1.72 -25.04
N ILE A 575 -35.21 -2.02 -24.43
CA ILE A 575 -35.53 -3.39 -23.95
C ILE A 575 -35.55 -4.39 -25.09
N PHE A 576 -36.10 -4.02 -26.24
CA PHE A 576 -36.12 -4.89 -27.42
C PHE A 576 -34.71 -5.21 -27.93
N ARG A 577 -33.80 -4.22 -27.92
CA ARG A 577 -32.41 -4.39 -28.41
C ARG A 577 -31.51 -5.13 -27.42
N PHE A 578 -31.63 -4.88 -26.11
CA PHE A 578 -30.64 -5.27 -25.12
C PHE A 578 -31.19 -6.04 -23.90
N GLY A 579 -32.51 -6.17 -23.81
CA GLY A 579 -33.17 -6.82 -22.66
C GLY A 579 -33.49 -5.83 -21.55
N ASP A 580 -34.24 -6.28 -20.53
CA ASP A 580 -34.68 -5.49 -19.39
C ASP A 580 -33.59 -5.31 -18.31
N LYS A 581 -32.61 -6.17 -18.27
CA LYS A 581 -31.45 -6.15 -17.35
C LYS A 581 -30.73 -4.79 -17.28
N ILE A 582 -30.78 -4.02 -18.36
CA ILE A 582 -30.14 -2.69 -18.43
C ILE A 582 -30.87 -1.64 -17.57
N PHE A 583 -32.06 -1.95 -17.03
CA PHE A 583 -32.86 -1.11 -16.14
C PHE A 583 -33.04 -1.69 -14.73
N GLU A 584 -32.46 -2.89 -14.44
CA GLU A 584 -32.63 -3.61 -13.17
C GLU A 584 -31.31 -3.87 -12.44
#